data_34b37dde322a5c9a6c5e15a03f9edd81
#
_entry.id   34b37dde322a5c9a6c5e15a03f9edd81
#
_cell.length_a   1.000
_cell.length_b   1.000
_cell.length_c   1.000
_cell.angle_alpha   90.00
_cell.angle_beta   90.00
_cell.angle_gamma   90.00
#
_symmetry.space_group_name_H-M   'P 1'
#
loop_
_entity.id
_entity.type
_entity.pdbx_description
1 polymer ?
#
loop_
_entity_poly.entity_id
_entity_poly.type
_entity_poly.pdbx_seq_one_letter_code
_entity_poly.pdbx_strand_id
1 'polypeptide(L)'
;MRGFRFFAALLVVAAASRPVAADAPCAAPPPVCDAAASVFAIASFDPLASAVLIEPGLLVTNRHAIADNARAEVMLPGRGKVVAAVVPTAYAGDLILLRAPEIAAERPLRTADARATTALYTIGADVGRQAVRVYKPGRLLAEAAAGKPLARLHHDAHGQPGNSGGALIDELGRLVGIVASGGSGRHEAIPSWAIADLRAQSGPEHLGASQQIGIAYRKCTEALDAAQATRERLGPSHVAFINEHCGRSGNRQLWDLAGQVIGRQRLFDDSLAMFRRALDQDPNAINSMLSLAITLHLAQRYAEEVPHLRRLVEILPADLEVLRLGVQAGAWGDDKALMEKSLTLLARHHPKVAPLARDFIEKNPTPPARRPPADAPPAR
;
A
#
# COMPACT_ATOMS: atom_id res chain seq x y z
N MET A 1 9.67 1.17 77.91
CA MET A 1 9.93 2.34 77.07
C MET A 1 11.19 2.12 76.30
N ARG A 2 11.11 1.64 75.06
CA ARG A 2 12.24 1.48 74.12
C ARG A 2 11.80 1.99 72.77
N GLY A 3 12.33 3.14 72.34
CA GLY A 3 12.00 3.78 71.06
C GLY A 3 12.72 3.10 69.91
N PHE A 4 11.95 2.72 68.89
CA PHE A 4 12.46 2.24 67.60
C PHE A 4 12.62 3.43 66.65
N ARG A 5 13.83 3.74 66.26
CA ARG A 5 14.13 4.73 65.21
C ARG A 5 14.12 4.03 63.86
N PHE A 6 13.19 4.36 62.97
CA PHE A 6 13.19 3.95 61.56
C PHE A 6 14.16 4.87 60.80
N PHE A 7 15.20 4.32 60.23
CA PHE A 7 16.02 4.95 59.20
C PHE A 7 15.38 4.70 57.85
N ALA A 8 14.87 5.74 57.19
CA ALA A 8 14.43 5.67 55.80
C ALA A 8 15.64 5.84 54.89
N ALA A 9 16.02 4.77 54.23
CA ALA A 9 17.03 4.81 53.16
C ALA A 9 16.41 5.30 51.86
N LEU A 10 16.79 6.49 51.43
CA LEU A 10 16.40 7.06 50.12
C LEU A 10 17.21 6.35 49.03
N LEU A 11 16.57 5.47 48.27
CA LEU A 11 17.12 4.87 47.05
C LEU A 11 17.05 5.91 45.93
N VAL A 12 18.16 6.56 45.61
CA VAL A 12 18.29 7.37 44.38
C VAL A 12 18.46 6.42 43.22
N VAL A 13 17.37 6.18 42.45
CA VAL A 13 17.43 5.48 41.17
C VAL A 13 18.01 6.45 40.15
N ALA A 14 19.31 6.31 39.85
CA ALA A 14 19.94 6.97 38.73
C ALA A 14 19.32 6.42 37.42
N ALA A 15 18.48 7.20 36.78
CA ALA A 15 18.00 6.89 35.43
C ALA A 15 19.20 6.98 34.47
N ALA A 16 19.79 5.85 34.14
CA ALA A 16 20.79 5.77 33.08
C ALA A 16 20.09 6.11 31.78
N SER A 17 20.32 7.30 31.23
CA SER A 17 19.98 7.69 29.86
C SER A 17 20.70 6.71 28.94
N ARG A 18 19.93 5.80 28.31
CA ARG A 18 20.44 4.96 27.24
C ARG A 18 20.92 5.89 26.12
N PRO A 19 22.17 5.74 25.63
CA PRO A 19 22.61 6.49 24.47
C PRO A 19 21.66 6.15 23.32
N VAL A 20 21.09 7.15 22.67
CA VAL A 20 20.40 7.00 21.39
C VAL A 20 21.44 6.40 20.45
N ALA A 21 21.20 5.17 20.00
CA ALA A 21 22.09 4.51 19.07
C ALA A 21 22.24 5.44 17.85
N ALA A 22 23.46 5.88 17.58
CA ALA A 22 23.78 6.63 16.37
C ALA A 22 23.25 5.82 15.18
N ASP A 23 22.52 6.47 14.28
CA ASP A 23 21.99 5.81 13.10
C ASP A 23 23.13 5.12 12.35
N ALA A 24 22.95 3.83 12.04
CA ALA A 24 23.93 3.11 11.23
C ALA A 24 24.09 3.86 9.90
N PRO A 25 25.34 4.03 9.41
CA PRO A 25 25.57 4.73 8.15
C PRO A 25 24.74 4.11 7.02
N CYS A 26 24.22 4.95 6.13
CA CYS A 26 23.44 4.50 4.99
C CYS A 26 24.29 3.53 4.13
N ALA A 27 23.80 2.31 3.95
CA ALA A 27 24.53 1.25 3.22
C ALA A 27 24.21 1.20 1.72
N ALA A 28 23.39 2.14 1.21
CA ALA A 28 23.05 2.27 -0.21
C ALA A 28 24.15 3.07 -0.95
N PRO A 29 24.12 3.12 -2.30
CA PRO A 29 25.02 4.00 -3.06
C PRO A 29 24.92 5.48 -2.61
N PRO A 30 26.03 6.24 -2.64
CA PRO A 30 26.04 7.63 -2.16
C PRO A 30 24.90 8.50 -2.72
N PRO A 31 24.58 8.51 -4.05
CA PRO A 31 23.47 9.31 -4.55
C PRO A 31 22.11 8.96 -3.93
N VAL A 32 21.91 7.69 -3.58
CA VAL A 32 20.71 7.20 -2.90
C VAL A 32 20.64 7.69 -1.45
N CYS A 33 21.78 7.68 -0.75
CA CYS A 33 21.89 8.20 0.61
C CYS A 33 21.65 9.72 0.65
N ASP A 34 22.24 10.45 -0.31
CA ASP A 34 22.10 11.91 -0.44
C ASP A 34 20.64 12.32 -0.73
N ALA A 35 19.90 11.51 -1.49
CA ALA A 35 18.48 11.75 -1.79
C ALA A 35 17.59 11.76 -0.56
N ALA A 36 17.99 11.12 0.55
CA ALA A 36 17.24 11.11 1.79
C ALA A 36 17.03 12.52 2.40
N ALA A 37 17.95 13.45 2.12
CA ALA A 37 17.83 14.85 2.55
C ALA A 37 16.65 15.61 1.90
N SER A 38 16.09 15.06 0.82
CA SER A 38 14.94 15.65 0.10
C SER A 38 13.61 14.98 0.46
N VAL A 39 13.62 14.05 1.43
CA VAL A 39 12.42 13.35 1.90
C VAL A 39 12.18 13.71 3.36
N PHE A 40 10.93 14.00 3.70
CA PHE A 40 10.54 14.46 5.04
C PHE A 40 9.45 13.56 5.61
N ALA A 41 9.52 13.29 6.91
CA ALA A 41 8.40 12.74 7.64
C ALA A 41 7.33 13.82 7.82
N ILE A 42 6.06 13.44 7.65
CA ILE A 42 4.91 14.34 7.83
C ILE A 42 3.86 13.70 8.72
N ALA A 43 3.03 14.54 9.33
CA ALA A 43 1.82 14.13 10.05
C ALA A 43 0.64 15.02 9.65
N SER A 44 -0.52 14.40 9.34
CA SER A 44 -1.77 15.13 9.06
C SER A 44 -2.97 14.24 9.38
N PHE A 45 -3.71 13.72 8.40
CA PHE A 45 -4.73 12.70 8.62
C PHE A 45 -4.07 11.39 9.07
N ASP A 46 -3.06 10.93 8.33
CA ASP A 46 -2.19 9.89 8.83
C ASP A 46 -1.23 10.46 9.86
N PRO A 47 -1.06 9.82 11.03
CA PRO A 47 -0.18 10.29 12.09
C PRO A 47 1.30 10.24 11.72
N LEU A 48 1.67 9.41 10.72
CA LEU A 48 2.99 9.34 10.14
C LEU A 48 2.93 8.92 8.68
N ALA A 49 3.43 9.80 7.81
CA ALA A 49 3.63 9.58 6.39
C ALA A 49 4.92 10.28 5.93
N SER A 50 5.16 10.33 4.65
CA SER A 50 6.32 10.96 4.04
C SER A 50 5.92 11.99 2.99
N ALA A 51 6.83 12.91 2.67
CA ALA A 51 6.69 13.83 1.55
C ALA A 51 8.05 14.04 0.87
N VAL A 52 8.04 14.29 -0.42
CA VAL A 52 9.23 14.48 -1.26
C VAL A 52 9.31 15.93 -1.72
N LEU A 53 10.45 16.57 -1.52
CA LEU A 53 10.73 17.90 -2.06
C LEU A 53 10.96 17.82 -3.57
N ILE A 54 10.11 18.50 -4.34
CA ILE A 54 10.15 18.52 -5.81
C ILE A 54 10.55 19.87 -6.39
N GLU A 55 10.40 20.94 -5.61
CA GLU A 55 10.89 22.31 -5.86
C GLU A 55 11.17 23.00 -4.53
N PRO A 56 11.94 24.09 -4.50
CA PRO A 56 12.14 24.88 -3.28
C PRO A 56 10.81 25.24 -2.61
N GLY A 57 10.60 24.77 -1.40
CA GLY A 57 9.37 25.00 -0.61
C GLY A 57 8.11 24.29 -1.11
N LEU A 58 8.22 23.36 -2.07
CA LEU A 58 7.10 22.58 -2.60
C LEU A 58 7.36 21.08 -2.47
N LEU A 59 6.52 20.40 -1.68
CA LEU A 59 6.56 18.95 -1.53
C LEU A 59 5.38 18.29 -2.22
N VAL A 60 5.55 17.02 -2.56
CA VAL A 60 4.49 16.11 -2.97
C VAL A 60 4.36 14.98 -1.96
N THR A 61 3.11 14.59 -1.67
CA THR A 61 2.79 13.43 -0.83
C THR A 61 1.55 12.72 -1.36
N ASN A 62 1.14 11.64 -0.71
CA ASN A 62 -0.13 11.01 -1.04
C ASN A 62 -1.31 11.81 -0.48
N ARG A 63 -2.41 11.85 -1.24
CA ARG A 63 -3.66 12.44 -0.78
C ARG A 63 -4.20 11.70 0.45
N HIS A 64 -4.06 10.38 0.50
CA HIS A 64 -4.56 9.61 1.65
C HIS A 64 -3.89 10.01 2.97
N ALA A 65 -2.66 10.48 2.97
CA ALA A 65 -1.99 10.98 4.17
C ALA A 65 -2.58 12.30 4.70
N ILE A 66 -3.30 13.03 3.84
CA ILE A 66 -3.87 14.35 4.12
C ILE A 66 -5.40 14.31 4.28
N ALA A 67 -6.10 13.48 3.51
CA ALA A 67 -7.54 13.45 3.36
C ALA A 67 -8.12 14.85 3.02
N ASP A 68 -8.94 15.44 3.88
CA ASP A 68 -9.53 16.77 3.76
C ASP A 68 -8.87 17.83 4.65
N ASN A 69 -7.75 17.49 5.31
CA ASN A 69 -7.01 18.46 6.12
C ASN A 69 -6.40 19.56 5.24
N ALA A 70 -6.42 20.81 5.76
CA ALA A 70 -5.84 21.96 5.06
C ALA A 70 -4.33 22.10 5.30
N ARG A 71 -3.76 21.35 6.23
CA ARG A 71 -2.36 21.48 6.69
C ARG A 71 -1.76 20.11 7.02
N ALA A 72 -0.43 20.07 6.95
CA ALA A 72 0.37 18.97 7.46
C ALA A 72 1.56 19.50 8.26
N GLU A 73 1.97 18.81 9.30
CA GLU A 73 3.24 19.06 9.98
C GLU A 73 4.36 18.35 9.21
N VAL A 74 5.45 19.05 8.93
CA VAL A 74 6.65 18.53 8.28
C VAL A 74 7.79 18.52 9.31
N MET A 75 8.38 17.37 9.56
CA MET A 75 9.45 17.17 10.53
C MET A 75 10.79 17.54 9.90
N LEU A 76 11.51 18.49 10.47
CA LEU A 76 12.83 18.92 10.03
C LEU A 76 13.89 18.31 10.95
N PRO A 77 14.77 17.41 10.45
CA PRO A 77 15.81 16.80 11.29
C PRO A 77 16.66 17.86 12.02
N GLY A 78 16.70 17.77 13.35
CA GLY A 78 17.46 18.71 14.21
C GLY A 78 16.91 20.14 14.29
N ARG A 79 15.81 20.49 13.56
CA ARG A 79 15.25 21.85 13.49
C ARG A 79 13.78 21.92 13.96
N GLY A 80 13.22 20.81 14.47
CA GLY A 80 11.83 20.74 14.91
C GLY A 80 10.85 20.47 13.77
N LYS A 81 9.72 21.17 13.72
CA LYS A 81 8.68 21.00 12.70
C LYS A 81 8.19 22.33 12.15
N VAL A 82 7.72 22.30 10.90
CA VAL A 82 7.04 23.43 10.24
C VAL A 82 5.65 22.98 9.78
N VAL A 83 4.76 23.95 9.55
CA VAL A 83 3.40 23.66 9.06
C VAL A 83 3.33 23.97 7.58
N ALA A 84 3.12 22.93 6.77
CA ALA A 84 2.89 23.07 5.35
C ALA A 84 1.40 23.26 5.04
N ALA A 85 1.10 24.19 4.12
CA ALA A 85 -0.25 24.38 3.60
C ALA A 85 -0.54 23.40 2.46
N VAL A 86 -1.70 22.77 2.48
CA VAL A 86 -2.17 21.92 1.38
C VAL A 86 -2.54 22.79 0.18
N VAL A 87 -2.03 22.46 -1.00
CA VAL A 87 -2.46 23.08 -2.26
C VAL A 87 -3.67 22.33 -2.78
N PRO A 88 -4.84 22.97 -2.91
CA PRO A 88 -6.04 22.32 -3.43
C PRO A 88 -5.82 21.75 -4.83
N THR A 89 -6.45 20.60 -5.14
CA THR A 89 -6.31 19.99 -6.45
C THR A 89 -7.56 19.21 -6.87
N ALA A 90 -7.87 19.25 -8.16
CA ALA A 90 -8.86 18.38 -8.80
C ALA A 90 -8.25 17.08 -9.34
N TYR A 91 -6.92 16.86 -9.18
CA TYR A 91 -6.27 15.64 -9.62
C TYR A 91 -6.90 14.40 -9.00
N ALA A 92 -7.35 13.48 -9.85
CA ALA A 92 -8.13 12.31 -9.43
C ALA A 92 -7.28 11.20 -8.77
N GLY A 93 -5.94 11.25 -8.92
CA GLY A 93 -5.03 10.26 -8.33
C GLY A 93 -4.71 10.56 -6.86
N ASP A 94 -3.93 9.67 -6.27
CA ASP A 94 -3.56 9.71 -4.85
C ASP A 94 -2.31 10.57 -4.58
N LEU A 95 -2.24 11.77 -5.19
CA LEU A 95 -1.19 12.76 -4.93
C LEU A 95 -1.78 14.11 -4.53
N ILE A 96 -1.03 14.85 -3.72
CA ILE A 96 -1.34 16.23 -3.31
C ILE A 96 -0.04 17.02 -3.08
N LEU A 97 -0.09 18.32 -3.30
CA LEU A 97 1.04 19.22 -3.06
C LEU A 97 0.92 19.89 -1.68
N LEU A 98 2.07 20.08 -1.04
CA LEU A 98 2.22 20.82 0.21
C LEU A 98 3.20 21.98 -0.01
N ARG A 99 2.84 23.18 0.46
CA ARG A 99 3.69 24.38 0.41
C ARG A 99 4.26 24.68 1.79
N ALA A 100 5.60 24.67 1.88
CA ALA A 100 6.39 24.95 3.08
C ALA A 100 7.59 25.83 2.72
N PRO A 101 7.42 27.18 2.66
CA PRO A 101 8.49 28.11 2.24
C PRO A 101 9.77 28.00 3.09
N GLU A 102 9.65 27.53 4.33
CA GLU A 102 10.75 27.38 5.29
C GLU A 102 11.80 26.36 4.85
N ILE A 103 11.46 25.47 3.90
CA ILE A 103 12.38 24.44 3.36
C ILE A 103 12.87 24.76 1.94
N ALA A 104 12.78 26.02 1.52
CA ALA A 104 13.19 26.44 0.16
C ALA A 104 14.70 26.27 -0.13
N ALA A 105 15.55 26.23 0.90
CA ALA A 105 16.99 26.06 0.76
C ALA A 105 17.43 24.62 0.49
N GLU A 106 16.55 23.64 0.68
CA GLU A 106 16.86 22.22 0.47
C GLU A 106 16.87 21.86 -1.02
N ARG A 107 17.59 20.79 -1.38
CA ARG A 107 17.73 20.35 -2.77
C ARG A 107 16.58 19.43 -3.18
N PRO A 108 15.78 19.78 -4.21
CA PRO A 108 14.74 18.92 -4.75
C PRO A 108 15.30 17.73 -5.52
N LEU A 109 14.57 16.61 -5.55
CA LEU A 109 14.91 15.45 -6.36
C LEU A 109 14.60 15.70 -7.85
N ARG A 110 15.50 15.20 -8.72
CA ARG A 110 15.27 15.15 -10.16
C ARG A 110 14.48 13.91 -10.53
N THR A 111 13.54 14.03 -11.45
CA THR A 111 12.73 12.89 -11.91
C THR A 111 13.47 12.01 -12.93
N ALA A 112 13.10 10.73 -12.99
CA ALA A 112 13.58 9.75 -13.96
C ALA A 112 12.46 8.75 -14.34
N ASP A 113 12.66 8.02 -15.44
CA ASP A 113 11.79 6.91 -15.86
C ASP A 113 12.23 5.61 -15.17
N ALA A 114 11.28 4.84 -14.65
CA ALA A 114 11.51 3.56 -14.00
C ALA A 114 12.12 2.49 -14.90
N ARG A 115 11.87 2.56 -16.21
CA ARG A 115 12.33 1.56 -17.20
C ARG A 115 13.84 1.48 -17.36
N ALA A 116 14.55 2.53 -16.99
CA ALA A 116 16.00 2.62 -17.14
C ALA A 116 16.78 2.16 -15.89
N THR A 117 16.11 1.59 -14.88
CA THR A 117 16.74 1.28 -13.59
C THR A 117 16.96 -0.21 -13.40
N THR A 118 18.07 -0.57 -12.73
CA THR A 118 18.39 -1.95 -12.34
C THR A 118 17.98 -2.23 -10.89
N ALA A 119 17.98 -1.21 -10.04
CA ALA A 119 17.57 -1.29 -8.64
C ALA A 119 16.74 -0.08 -8.24
N LEU A 120 15.70 -0.32 -7.45
CA LEU A 120 14.81 0.69 -6.89
C LEU A 120 14.97 0.72 -5.37
N TYR A 121 14.99 1.92 -4.81
CA TYR A 121 15.11 2.15 -3.37
C TYR A 121 13.91 2.96 -2.87
N THR A 122 13.31 2.52 -1.79
CA THR A 122 12.31 3.32 -1.06
C THR A 122 13.01 4.21 -0.05
N ILE A 123 12.63 5.49 0.01
CA ILE A 123 13.01 6.43 1.06
C ILE A 123 11.75 6.97 1.70
N GLY A 124 11.63 6.87 3.00
CA GLY A 124 10.46 7.34 3.74
C GLY A 124 10.63 7.24 5.24
N ALA A 125 9.61 7.73 5.97
CA ALA A 125 9.60 7.75 7.43
C ALA A 125 9.54 6.33 8.02
N ASP A 126 10.31 6.14 9.09
CA ASP A 126 10.35 4.90 9.87
C ASP A 126 9.48 5.05 11.12
N VAL A 127 8.44 4.22 11.23
CA VAL A 127 7.50 4.22 12.38
C VAL A 127 8.23 4.04 13.71
N GLY A 128 9.28 3.20 13.74
CA GLY A 128 10.02 2.91 14.96
C GLY A 128 10.97 4.01 15.42
N ARG A 129 11.37 4.94 14.54
CA ARG A 129 12.40 5.96 14.79
C ARG A 129 11.95 7.39 14.56
N GLN A 130 10.80 7.60 13.93
CA GLN A 130 10.29 8.91 13.49
C GLN A 130 11.30 9.70 12.63
N ALA A 131 12.16 8.98 11.91
CA ALA A 131 13.22 9.50 11.05
C ALA A 131 13.05 8.95 9.64
N VAL A 132 13.54 9.69 8.66
CA VAL A 132 13.59 9.20 7.26
C VAL A 132 14.72 8.21 7.09
N ARG A 133 14.47 7.13 6.37
CA ARG A 133 15.44 6.06 6.07
C ARG A 133 15.41 5.68 4.61
N VAL A 134 16.58 5.17 4.15
CA VAL A 134 16.72 4.40 2.92
C VAL A 134 16.50 2.92 3.25
N TYR A 135 15.60 2.27 2.52
CA TYR A 135 15.27 0.87 2.70
C TYR A 135 16.03 -0.04 1.72
N LYS A 136 15.97 -1.35 1.94
CA LYS A 136 16.60 -2.34 1.08
C LYS A 136 16.08 -2.24 -0.35
N PRO A 137 16.98 -2.34 -1.35
CA PRO A 137 16.56 -2.25 -2.75
C PRO A 137 15.69 -3.42 -3.18
N GLY A 138 14.99 -3.19 -4.26
CA GLY A 138 14.26 -4.18 -5.01
C GLY A 138 14.28 -3.83 -6.50
N ARG A 139 13.40 -4.45 -7.25
CA ARG A 139 13.26 -4.30 -8.70
C ARG A 139 11.84 -3.93 -9.08
N LEU A 140 11.68 -3.46 -10.28
CA LEU A 140 10.38 -3.27 -10.91
C LEU A 140 9.77 -4.65 -11.22
N LEU A 141 8.52 -4.87 -10.79
CA LEU A 141 7.73 -6.08 -11.08
C LEU A 141 6.81 -5.86 -12.27
N ALA A 142 6.19 -4.67 -12.36
CA ALA A 142 5.39 -4.25 -13.49
C ALA A 142 5.41 -2.72 -13.62
N GLU A 143 5.42 -2.27 -14.88
CA GLU A 143 5.30 -0.85 -15.24
C GLU A 143 3.86 -0.36 -15.06
N ALA A 144 3.71 0.96 -14.98
CA ALA A 144 2.40 1.58 -15.09
C ALA A 144 1.79 1.28 -16.46
N ALA A 145 0.54 0.84 -16.47
CA ALA A 145 -0.13 0.41 -17.70
C ALA A 145 -0.27 1.58 -18.68
N ALA A 146 0.14 1.37 -19.94
CA ALA A 146 0.04 2.38 -20.99
C ALA A 146 -1.41 2.82 -21.21
N GLY A 147 -1.63 4.11 -21.41
CA GLY A 147 -2.96 4.68 -21.61
C GLY A 147 -3.84 4.75 -20.34
N LYS A 148 -3.29 4.42 -19.19
CA LYS A 148 -3.97 4.50 -17.89
C LYS A 148 -3.28 5.55 -17.01
N PRO A 149 -3.77 6.79 -16.96
CA PRO A 149 -3.07 7.92 -16.32
C PRO A 149 -2.92 7.76 -14.79
N LEU A 150 -3.73 6.91 -14.17
CA LEU A 150 -3.68 6.64 -12.74
C LEU A 150 -3.06 5.27 -12.39
N ALA A 151 -2.51 4.55 -13.38
CA ALA A 151 -1.79 3.30 -13.15
C ALA A 151 -0.49 3.56 -12.37
N ARG A 152 -0.05 2.55 -11.63
CA ARG A 152 1.11 2.62 -10.73
C ARG A 152 2.25 1.73 -11.20
N LEU A 153 3.45 2.04 -10.75
CA LEU A 153 4.60 1.15 -10.77
C LEU A 153 4.43 0.11 -9.67
N HIS A 154 4.75 -1.15 -9.98
CA HIS A 154 4.75 -2.23 -9.00
C HIS A 154 6.18 -2.72 -8.80
N HIS A 155 6.62 -2.84 -7.54
CA HIS A 155 8.00 -3.16 -7.20
C HIS A 155 8.09 -3.99 -5.91
N ASP A 156 9.24 -4.65 -5.70
CA ASP A 156 9.55 -5.40 -4.49
C ASP A 156 10.60 -4.72 -3.59
N ALA A 157 11.00 -3.47 -3.90
CA ALA A 157 11.80 -2.66 -2.98
C ALA A 157 11.08 -2.54 -1.64
N HIS A 158 11.85 -2.75 -0.54
CA HIS A 158 11.26 -2.82 0.79
C HIS A 158 10.53 -1.54 1.17
N GLY A 159 9.34 -1.69 1.76
CA GLY A 159 8.50 -0.60 2.27
C GLY A 159 7.77 -1.01 3.53
N GLN A 160 7.35 -0.02 4.32
CA GLN A 160 6.60 -0.21 5.56
C GLN A 160 5.61 0.94 5.77
N PRO A 161 4.66 0.83 6.73
CA PRO A 161 3.83 1.96 7.16
C PRO A 161 4.68 3.19 7.47
N GLY A 162 4.21 4.38 7.10
CA GLY A 162 4.97 5.63 7.17
C GLY A 162 5.71 6.00 5.88
N ASN A 163 5.96 5.05 4.97
CA ASN A 163 6.60 5.35 3.68
C ASN A 163 5.64 5.97 2.64
N SER A 164 4.33 5.94 2.86
CA SER A 164 3.34 6.62 2.00
C SER A 164 3.74 8.07 1.76
N GLY A 165 3.78 8.50 0.49
CA GLY A 165 4.24 9.82 0.08
C GLY A 165 5.76 9.99 -0.02
N GLY A 166 6.54 8.97 0.36
CA GLY A 166 8.00 8.95 0.23
C GLY A 166 8.46 8.71 -1.21
N ALA A 167 9.78 8.72 -1.39
CA ALA A 167 10.40 8.56 -2.69
C ALA A 167 10.65 7.09 -3.05
N LEU A 168 10.28 6.70 -4.26
CA LEU A 168 10.87 5.57 -4.96
C LEU A 168 11.93 6.15 -5.91
N ILE A 169 13.19 5.77 -5.74
CA ILE A 169 14.32 6.31 -6.51
C ILE A 169 15.12 5.21 -7.18
N ASP A 170 15.87 5.58 -8.21
CA ASP A 170 16.85 4.73 -8.86
C ASP A 170 18.22 4.76 -8.14
N GLU A 171 19.17 3.97 -8.62
CA GLU A 171 20.55 3.89 -8.10
C GLU A 171 21.35 5.17 -8.24
N LEU A 172 20.88 6.13 -9.07
CA LEU A 172 21.46 7.46 -9.23
C LEU A 172 20.83 8.52 -8.34
N GLY A 173 19.90 8.13 -7.44
CA GLY A 173 19.20 9.05 -6.53
C GLY A 173 18.10 9.88 -7.20
N ARG A 174 17.64 9.49 -8.41
CA ARG A 174 16.59 10.22 -9.14
C ARG A 174 15.21 9.68 -8.79
N LEU A 175 14.22 10.55 -8.68
CA LEU A 175 12.85 10.23 -8.34
C LEU A 175 12.15 9.48 -9.49
N VAL A 176 11.81 8.24 -9.27
CA VAL A 176 11.07 7.38 -10.20
C VAL A 176 9.57 7.40 -9.91
N GLY A 177 9.19 7.52 -8.65
CA GLY A 177 7.80 7.58 -8.24
C GLY A 177 7.61 7.99 -6.77
N ILE A 178 6.36 8.20 -6.40
CA ILE A 178 5.92 8.47 -5.02
C ILE A 178 5.34 7.18 -4.45
N VAL A 179 5.94 6.67 -3.39
CA VAL A 179 5.50 5.43 -2.71
C VAL A 179 4.08 5.61 -2.22
N ALA A 180 3.21 4.66 -2.50
CA ALA A 180 1.79 4.78 -2.17
C ALA A 180 1.28 3.68 -1.24
N SER A 181 1.51 2.42 -1.58
CA SER A 181 0.95 1.30 -0.83
C SER A 181 1.78 0.03 -0.99
N GLY A 182 1.37 -1.00 -0.29
CA GLY A 182 1.92 -2.33 -0.47
C GLY A 182 2.13 -3.10 0.81
N GLY A 183 2.64 -4.31 0.65
CA GLY A 183 2.98 -5.22 1.73
C GLY A 183 3.45 -6.56 1.16
N SER A 184 4.10 -7.37 1.99
CA SER A 184 4.54 -8.72 1.60
C SER A 184 5.40 -8.75 0.31
N GLY A 185 6.25 -7.75 0.10
CA GLY A 185 7.12 -7.65 -1.09
C GLY A 185 6.38 -7.23 -2.38
N ARG A 186 5.16 -6.73 -2.27
CA ARG A 186 4.35 -6.22 -3.38
C ARG A 186 3.96 -4.78 -3.08
N HIS A 187 4.83 -3.86 -3.49
CA HIS A 187 4.68 -2.42 -3.22
C HIS A 187 4.34 -1.66 -4.49
N GLU A 188 3.81 -0.48 -4.33
CA GLU A 188 3.32 0.37 -5.41
C GLU A 188 3.81 1.80 -5.24
N ALA A 189 4.11 2.45 -6.36
CA ALA A 189 4.42 3.87 -6.40
C ALA A 189 3.71 4.56 -7.57
N ILE A 190 3.29 5.79 -7.37
CA ILE A 190 2.74 6.63 -8.42
C ILE A 190 3.91 7.18 -9.23
N PRO A 191 3.95 6.97 -10.54
CA PRO A 191 5.08 7.39 -11.37
C PRO A 191 5.38 8.88 -11.24
N SER A 192 6.66 9.26 -11.29
CA SER A 192 7.09 10.65 -11.14
C SER A 192 6.51 11.61 -12.19
N TRP A 193 6.21 11.10 -13.40
CA TRP A 193 5.56 11.91 -14.44
C TRP A 193 4.16 12.39 -14.06
N ALA A 194 3.44 11.69 -13.18
CA ALA A 194 2.12 12.10 -12.68
C ALA A 194 2.15 13.42 -11.88
N ILE A 195 3.33 13.86 -11.42
CA ILE A 195 3.51 15.16 -10.76
C ILE A 195 3.18 16.33 -11.71
N ALA A 196 3.44 16.20 -13.00
CA ALA A 196 3.07 17.21 -13.98
C ALA A 196 1.55 17.38 -14.08
N ASP A 197 0.82 16.27 -14.16
CA ASP A 197 -0.65 16.29 -14.20
C ASP A 197 -1.25 16.82 -12.90
N LEU A 198 -0.65 16.44 -11.75
CA LEU A 198 -1.05 16.99 -10.44
C LEU A 198 -0.90 18.52 -10.42
N ARG A 199 0.23 19.05 -10.89
CA ARG A 199 0.46 20.50 -10.92
C ARG A 199 -0.52 21.23 -11.81
N ALA A 200 -0.79 20.70 -13.01
CA ALA A 200 -1.73 21.29 -13.95
C ALA A 200 -3.17 21.37 -13.40
N GLN A 201 -3.50 20.54 -12.41
CA GLN A 201 -4.81 20.46 -11.78
C GLN A 201 -4.80 20.96 -10.33
N SER A 202 -3.79 21.76 -9.92
CA SER A 202 -3.63 22.27 -8.55
C SER A 202 -3.68 23.79 -8.51
N GLY A 203 -4.49 24.34 -7.62
CA GLY A 203 -4.65 25.78 -7.41
C GLY A 203 -5.85 26.08 -6.52
N PRO A 204 -6.00 27.34 -6.08
CA PRO A 204 -7.12 27.74 -5.21
C PRO A 204 -8.50 27.53 -5.85
N GLU A 205 -8.62 27.58 -7.16
CA GLU A 205 -9.84 27.31 -7.94
C GLU A 205 -10.38 25.88 -7.76
N HIS A 206 -9.50 24.94 -7.36
CA HIS A 206 -9.85 23.54 -7.13
C HIS A 206 -10.25 23.21 -5.69
N LEU A 207 -10.40 24.23 -4.81
CA LEU A 207 -10.70 24.02 -3.39
C LEU A 207 -11.91 23.12 -3.14
N GLY A 208 -13.02 23.37 -3.82
CA GLY A 208 -14.25 22.59 -3.66
C GLY A 208 -14.07 21.11 -4.07
N ALA A 209 -13.43 20.86 -5.22
CA ALA A 209 -13.15 19.50 -5.69
C ALA A 209 -12.19 18.76 -4.73
N SER A 210 -11.13 19.44 -4.30
CA SER A 210 -10.15 18.89 -3.36
C SER A 210 -10.80 18.47 -2.03
N GLN A 211 -11.67 19.30 -1.47
CA GLN A 211 -12.40 19.00 -0.25
C GLN A 211 -13.36 17.82 -0.43
N GLN A 212 -14.13 17.78 -1.52
CA GLN A 212 -15.06 16.67 -1.79
C GLN A 212 -14.35 15.32 -1.86
N ILE A 213 -13.21 15.25 -2.56
CA ILE A 213 -12.41 14.03 -2.67
C ILE A 213 -11.87 13.63 -1.29
N GLY A 214 -11.33 14.59 -0.53
CA GLY A 214 -10.77 14.35 0.80
C GLY A 214 -11.82 13.88 1.82
N ILE A 215 -13.01 14.52 1.83
CA ILE A 215 -14.14 14.10 2.68
C ILE A 215 -14.63 12.69 2.30
N ALA A 216 -14.70 12.38 1.00
CA ALA A 216 -15.09 11.06 0.54
C ALA A 216 -14.06 10.00 0.99
N TYR A 217 -12.76 10.33 0.93
CA TYR A 217 -11.69 9.48 1.44
C TYR A 217 -11.88 9.20 2.95
N ARG A 218 -12.01 10.25 3.77
CA ARG A 218 -12.23 10.12 5.22
C ARG A 218 -13.45 9.25 5.55
N LYS A 219 -14.59 9.54 4.94
CA LYS A 219 -15.83 8.78 5.16
C LYS A 219 -15.70 7.31 4.76
N CYS A 220 -15.00 7.03 3.66
CA CYS A 220 -14.72 5.66 3.25
C CYS A 220 -13.85 4.94 4.30
N THR A 221 -12.75 5.57 4.76
CA THR A 221 -11.85 5.00 5.76
C THR A 221 -12.60 4.71 7.07
N GLU A 222 -13.34 5.68 7.59
CA GLU A 222 -14.13 5.52 8.82
C GLU A 222 -15.17 4.40 8.70
N ALA A 223 -15.84 4.28 7.54
CA ALA A 223 -16.79 3.20 7.30
C ALA A 223 -16.12 1.82 7.24
N LEU A 224 -14.94 1.73 6.63
CA LEU A 224 -14.17 0.49 6.56
C LEU A 224 -13.62 0.08 7.91
N ASP A 225 -13.15 1.02 8.71
CA ASP A 225 -12.68 0.78 10.09
C ASP A 225 -13.82 0.27 10.97
N ALA A 226 -15.00 0.92 10.90
CA ALA A 226 -16.20 0.48 11.62
C ALA A 226 -16.62 -0.92 11.18
N ALA A 227 -16.59 -1.21 9.88
CA ALA A 227 -16.94 -2.52 9.33
C ALA A 227 -15.93 -3.62 9.73
N GLN A 228 -14.67 -3.29 9.95
CA GLN A 228 -13.65 -4.24 10.44
C GLN A 228 -13.74 -4.48 11.95
N ALA A 229 -14.14 -3.44 12.70
CA ALA A 229 -14.26 -3.53 14.17
C ALA A 229 -15.50 -4.34 14.61
N THR A 230 -16.55 -4.40 13.79
CA THR A 230 -17.78 -5.14 14.10
C THR A 230 -17.68 -6.61 13.70
N ARG A 231 -18.37 -7.49 14.46
CA ARG A 231 -18.64 -8.88 14.07
C ARG A 231 -20.00 -9.03 13.37
N GLU A 232 -20.78 -7.96 13.32
CA GLU A 232 -22.10 -7.98 12.70
C GLU A 232 -21.98 -8.05 11.18
N ARG A 233 -23.00 -8.64 10.56
CA ARG A 233 -23.08 -8.70 9.09
C ARG A 233 -23.40 -7.31 8.54
N LEU A 234 -22.68 -6.91 7.51
CA LEU A 234 -22.94 -5.66 6.80
C LEU A 234 -24.32 -5.73 6.11
N GLY A 235 -25.21 -4.81 6.46
CA GLY A 235 -26.49 -4.66 5.77
C GLY A 235 -26.32 -3.92 4.44
N PRO A 236 -27.33 -3.96 3.54
CA PRO A 236 -27.27 -3.32 2.24
C PRO A 236 -26.95 -1.82 2.29
N SER A 237 -27.45 -1.10 3.29
CA SER A 237 -27.17 0.33 3.50
C SER A 237 -25.70 0.61 3.80
N HIS A 238 -25.03 -0.25 4.59
CA HIS A 238 -23.60 -0.13 4.88
C HIS A 238 -22.77 -0.38 3.62
N VAL A 239 -23.10 -1.40 2.84
CA VAL A 239 -22.42 -1.70 1.57
C VAL A 239 -22.61 -0.53 0.58
N ALA A 240 -23.82 0.03 0.47
CA ALA A 240 -24.11 1.18 -0.38
C ALA A 240 -23.30 2.42 0.04
N PHE A 241 -23.19 2.69 1.35
CA PHE A 241 -22.40 3.80 1.88
C PHE A 241 -20.89 3.64 1.57
N ILE A 242 -20.35 2.44 1.78
CA ILE A 242 -18.96 2.11 1.42
C ILE A 242 -18.75 2.32 -0.09
N ASN A 243 -19.62 1.77 -0.92
CA ASN A 243 -19.56 1.88 -2.38
C ASN A 243 -19.56 3.34 -2.84
N GLU A 244 -20.43 4.18 -2.28
CA GLU A 244 -20.53 5.60 -2.61
C GLU A 244 -19.25 6.35 -2.25
N HIS A 245 -18.84 6.31 -0.98
CA HIS A 245 -17.74 7.14 -0.49
C HIS A 245 -16.37 6.64 -0.96
N CYS A 246 -16.14 5.34 -0.94
CA CYS A 246 -14.91 4.78 -1.50
C CYS A 246 -14.83 5.05 -3.01
N GLY A 247 -15.97 4.96 -3.71
CA GLY A 247 -16.06 5.32 -5.12
C GLY A 247 -15.68 6.76 -5.42
N ARG A 248 -16.20 7.71 -4.64
CA ARG A 248 -15.93 9.16 -4.81
C ARG A 248 -14.53 9.57 -4.39
N SER A 249 -13.86 8.80 -3.55
CA SER A 249 -12.48 9.09 -3.13
C SER A 249 -11.48 8.99 -4.28
N GLY A 250 -11.80 8.25 -5.36
CA GLY A 250 -10.88 7.96 -6.46
C GLY A 250 -9.67 7.09 -6.05
N ASN A 251 -9.59 6.67 -4.80
CA ASN A 251 -8.43 5.98 -4.26
C ASN A 251 -8.54 4.46 -4.44
N ARG A 252 -7.67 3.90 -5.26
CA ARG A 252 -7.66 2.46 -5.57
C ARG A 252 -7.43 1.58 -4.35
N GLN A 253 -6.60 2.01 -3.40
CA GLN A 253 -6.34 1.26 -2.16
C GLN A 253 -7.60 1.11 -1.32
N LEU A 254 -8.45 2.15 -1.28
CA LEU A 254 -9.73 2.06 -0.59
C LEU A 254 -10.70 1.10 -1.31
N TRP A 255 -10.64 1.00 -2.64
CA TRP A 255 -11.43 -0.01 -3.36
C TRP A 255 -10.94 -1.43 -3.04
N ASP A 256 -9.63 -1.64 -2.99
CA ASP A 256 -9.05 -2.93 -2.57
C ASP A 256 -9.46 -3.29 -1.13
N LEU A 257 -9.35 -2.34 -0.21
CA LEU A 257 -9.74 -2.55 1.18
C LEU A 257 -11.26 -2.78 1.31
N ALA A 258 -12.09 -2.02 0.59
CA ALA A 258 -13.53 -2.21 0.54
C ALA A 258 -13.88 -3.61 0.00
N GLY A 259 -13.24 -4.03 -1.10
CA GLY A 259 -13.40 -5.37 -1.64
C GLY A 259 -13.08 -6.46 -0.63
N GLN A 260 -11.97 -6.32 0.10
CA GLN A 260 -11.58 -7.27 1.15
C GLN A 260 -12.57 -7.29 2.33
N VAL A 261 -13.01 -6.13 2.82
CA VAL A 261 -13.95 -6.01 3.94
C VAL A 261 -15.30 -6.63 3.58
N ILE A 262 -15.84 -6.29 2.40
CA ILE A 262 -17.10 -6.81 1.88
C ILE A 262 -16.98 -8.33 1.59
N GLY A 263 -15.86 -8.77 1.04
CA GLY A 263 -15.60 -10.18 0.70
C GLY A 263 -15.52 -11.09 1.94
N ARG A 264 -14.98 -10.58 3.06
CA ARG A 264 -15.01 -11.32 4.36
C ARG A 264 -16.43 -11.61 4.84
N GLN A 265 -17.39 -10.78 4.46
CA GLN A 265 -18.81 -10.97 4.73
C GLN A 265 -19.48 -11.94 3.74
N ARG A 266 -18.72 -12.52 2.81
CA ARG A 266 -19.18 -13.41 1.72
C ARG A 266 -20.12 -12.71 0.72
N LEU A 267 -20.12 -11.40 0.66
CA LEU A 267 -20.80 -10.59 -0.35
C LEU A 267 -19.90 -10.51 -1.59
N PHE A 268 -19.72 -11.65 -2.26
CA PHE A 268 -18.67 -11.81 -3.27
C PHE A 268 -18.88 -10.91 -4.49
N ASP A 269 -20.10 -10.73 -4.97
CA ASP A 269 -20.35 -9.90 -6.17
C ASP A 269 -20.02 -8.43 -5.91
N ASP A 270 -20.39 -7.89 -4.75
CA ASP A 270 -20.03 -6.52 -4.34
C ASP A 270 -18.51 -6.38 -4.17
N SER A 271 -17.86 -7.38 -3.55
CA SER A 271 -16.41 -7.43 -3.41
C SER A 271 -15.69 -7.45 -4.76
N LEU A 272 -16.14 -8.30 -5.68
CA LEU A 272 -15.58 -8.41 -7.03
C LEU A 272 -15.76 -7.11 -7.83
N ALA A 273 -16.87 -6.38 -7.64
CA ALA A 273 -17.08 -5.09 -8.29
C ALA A 273 -16.02 -4.07 -7.87
N MET A 274 -15.60 -4.06 -6.59
CA MET A 274 -14.54 -3.18 -6.10
C MET A 274 -13.18 -3.51 -6.73
N PHE A 275 -12.80 -4.79 -6.76
CA PHE A 275 -11.53 -5.19 -7.36
C PHE A 275 -11.50 -4.98 -8.88
N ARG A 276 -12.61 -5.20 -9.59
CA ARG A 276 -12.71 -4.90 -11.02
C ARG A 276 -12.51 -3.41 -11.27
N ARG A 277 -13.13 -2.54 -10.47
CA ARG A 277 -12.90 -1.10 -10.54
C ARG A 277 -11.43 -0.72 -10.33
N ALA A 278 -10.76 -1.36 -9.38
CA ALA A 278 -9.34 -1.17 -9.16
C ALA A 278 -8.49 -1.58 -10.38
N LEU A 279 -8.83 -2.72 -11.00
CA LEU A 279 -8.15 -3.22 -12.19
C LEU A 279 -8.49 -2.44 -13.48
N ASP A 280 -9.66 -1.82 -13.56
CA ASP A 280 -10.00 -0.90 -14.66
C ASP A 280 -9.11 0.35 -14.63
N GLN A 281 -8.77 0.84 -13.44
CA GLN A 281 -7.85 1.96 -13.25
C GLN A 281 -6.39 1.53 -13.51
N ASP A 282 -5.99 0.37 -13.00
CA ASP A 282 -4.64 -0.16 -13.14
C ASP A 282 -4.66 -1.69 -13.40
N PRO A 283 -4.64 -2.10 -14.67
CA PRO A 283 -4.66 -3.52 -15.04
C PRO A 283 -3.46 -4.32 -14.54
N ASN A 284 -2.38 -3.64 -14.11
CA ASN A 284 -1.18 -4.24 -13.57
C ASN A 284 -1.17 -4.31 -12.03
N ALA A 285 -2.26 -3.90 -11.36
CA ALA A 285 -2.36 -3.87 -9.90
C ALA A 285 -2.30 -5.29 -9.30
N ILE A 286 -1.09 -5.71 -8.93
CA ILE A 286 -0.79 -7.08 -8.47
C ILE A 286 -1.63 -7.44 -7.25
N ASN A 287 -1.75 -6.54 -6.26
CA ASN A 287 -2.52 -6.79 -5.04
C ASN A 287 -4.02 -6.87 -5.32
N SER A 288 -4.56 -6.00 -6.18
CA SER A 288 -5.97 -6.04 -6.59
C SER A 288 -6.29 -7.32 -7.36
N MET A 289 -5.38 -7.74 -8.26
CA MET A 289 -5.52 -8.97 -9.05
C MET A 289 -5.50 -10.21 -8.15
N LEU A 290 -4.60 -10.27 -7.17
CA LEU A 290 -4.53 -11.37 -6.21
C LEU A 290 -5.79 -11.40 -5.31
N SER A 291 -6.23 -10.26 -4.80
CA SER A 291 -7.44 -10.17 -3.98
C SER A 291 -8.70 -10.57 -4.76
N LEU A 292 -8.77 -10.20 -6.04
CA LEU A 292 -9.84 -10.64 -6.95
C LEU A 292 -9.79 -12.15 -7.16
N ALA A 293 -8.60 -12.72 -7.44
CA ALA A 293 -8.43 -14.16 -7.60
C ALA A 293 -8.85 -14.93 -6.34
N ILE A 294 -8.39 -14.51 -5.15
CA ILE A 294 -8.80 -15.10 -3.87
C ILE A 294 -10.34 -15.03 -3.68
N THR A 295 -10.96 -13.91 -4.03
CA THR A 295 -12.41 -13.75 -3.90
C THR A 295 -13.17 -14.67 -4.86
N LEU A 296 -12.71 -14.80 -6.12
CA LEU A 296 -13.25 -15.75 -7.08
C LEU A 296 -13.07 -17.19 -6.61
N HIS A 297 -11.91 -17.53 -6.03
CA HIS A 297 -11.64 -18.83 -5.43
C HIS A 297 -12.65 -19.16 -4.32
N LEU A 298 -12.81 -18.24 -3.37
CA LEU A 298 -13.79 -18.38 -2.28
C LEU A 298 -15.24 -18.43 -2.79
N ALA A 299 -15.52 -17.79 -3.91
CA ALA A 299 -16.79 -17.86 -4.63
C ALA A 299 -16.96 -19.14 -5.46
N GLN A 300 -15.93 -19.99 -5.56
CA GLN A 300 -15.87 -21.18 -6.42
C GLN A 300 -16.07 -20.86 -7.93
N ARG A 301 -15.62 -19.69 -8.35
CA ARG A 301 -15.68 -19.21 -9.75
C ARG A 301 -14.33 -19.43 -10.44
N TYR A 302 -13.84 -20.67 -10.44
CA TYR A 302 -12.47 -21.02 -10.84
C TYR A 302 -12.15 -20.68 -12.30
N ALA A 303 -13.09 -20.87 -13.21
CA ALA A 303 -12.88 -20.50 -14.62
C ALA A 303 -12.64 -19.00 -14.82
N GLU A 304 -13.28 -18.14 -14.00
CA GLU A 304 -13.05 -16.70 -14.02
C GLU A 304 -11.73 -16.32 -13.32
N GLU A 305 -11.26 -17.13 -12.37
CA GLU A 305 -10.01 -16.92 -11.64
C GLU A 305 -8.77 -17.17 -12.52
N VAL A 306 -8.83 -18.14 -13.41
CA VAL A 306 -7.72 -18.62 -14.27
C VAL A 306 -6.98 -17.49 -15.01
N PRO A 307 -7.62 -16.54 -15.72
CA PRO A 307 -6.91 -15.49 -16.45
C PRO A 307 -6.04 -14.61 -15.54
N HIS A 308 -6.49 -14.34 -14.33
CA HIS A 308 -5.79 -13.51 -13.35
C HIS A 308 -4.58 -14.27 -12.78
N LEU A 309 -4.73 -15.55 -12.48
CA LEU A 309 -3.64 -16.37 -11.96
C LEU A 309 -2.59 -16.67 -13.03
N ARG A 310 -2.96 -16.85 -14.29
CA ARG A 310 -1.98 -16.95 -15.39
C ARG A 310 -1.03 -15.74 -15.38
N ARG A 311 -1.59 -14.53 -15.25
CA ARG A 311 -0.79 -13.30 -15.19
C ARG A 311 0.03 -13.20 -13.91
N LEU A 312 -0.56 -13.51 -12.75
CA LEU A 312 0.14 -13.47 -11.46
C LEU A 312 1.32 -14.45 -11.42
N VAL A 313 1.18 -15.64 -11.96
CA VAL A 313 2.27 -16.65 -12.04
C VAL A 313 3.45 -16.15 -12.88
N GLU A 314 3.21 -15.34 -13.93
CA GLU A 314 4.29 -14.70 -14.70
C GLU A 314 5.03 -13.65 -13.89
N ILE A 315 4.30 -12.82 -13.17
CA ILE A 315 4.85 -11.67 -12.40
C ILE A 315 5.53 -12.16 -11.11
N LEU A 316 4.94 -13.15 -10.45
CA LEU A 316 5.32 -13.66 -9.12
C LEU A 316 5.62 -15.18 -9.17
N PRO A 317 6.59 -15.64 -9.96
CA PRO A 317 6.82 -17.06 -10.20
C PRO A 317 7.30 -17.85 -8.97
N ALA A 318 7.66 -17.16 -7.89
CA ALA A 318 8.09 -17.77 -6.63
C ALA A 318 7.11 -17.51 -5.46
N ASP A 319 5.99 -16.85 -5.69
CA ASP A 319 5.00 -16.57 -4.63
C ASP A 319 4.18 -17.82 -4.31
N LEU A 320 4.29 -18.31 -3.08
CA LEU A 320 3.66 -19.55 -2.65
C LEU A 320 2.14 -19.51 -2.75
N GLU A 321 1.51 -18.40 -2.40
CA GLU A 321 0.05 -18.24 -2.43
C GLU A 321 -0.47 -18.26 -3.87
N VAL A 322 0.16 -17.49 -4.75
CA VAL A 322 -0.16 -17.47 -6.19
C VAL A 322 -0.03 -18.84 -6.81
N LEU A 323 1.06 -19.54 -6.52
CA LEU A 323 1.30 -20.87 -7.09
C LEU A 323 0.29 -21.93 -6.59
N ARG A 324 -0.07 -21.90 -5.30
CA ARG A 324 -1.08 -22.81 -4.74
C ARG A 324 -2.47 -22.55 -5.35
N LEU A 325 -2.87 -21.28 -5.46
CA LEU A 325 -4.10 -20.91 -6.16
C LEU A 325 -4.06 -21.32 -7.62
N GLY A 326 -2.92 -21.15 -8.31
CA GLY A 326 -2.74 -21.57 -9.71
C GLY A 326 -2.93 -23.06 -9.92
N VAL A 327 -2.44 -23.90 -8.99
CA VAL A 327 -2.69 -25.36 -9.04
C VAL A 327 -4.18 -25.67 -8.91
N GLN A 328 -4.85 -25.07 -7.91
CA GLN A 328 -6.25 -25.37 -7.62
C GLN A 328 -7.19 -24.82 -8.70
N ALA A 329 -7.01 -23.54 -9.08
CA ALA A 329 -7.84 -22.95 -10.13
C ALA A 329 -7.60 -23.60 -11.50
N GLY A 330 -6.36 -24.00 -11.79
CA GLY A 330 -6.05 -24.74 -13.01
C GLY A 330 -6.74 -26.12 -13.06
N ALA A 331 -6.75 -26.82 -11.93
CA ALA A 331 -7.42 -28.13 -11.83
C ALA A 331 -8.95 -28.01 -11.89
N TRP A 332 -9.54 -27.09 -11.15
CA TRP A 332 -11.00 -26.95 -11.01
C TRP A 332 -11.64 -26.03 -12.04
N GLY A 333 -10.85 -25.19 -12.71
CA GLY A 333 -11.27 -24.29 -13.78
C GLY A 333 -10.96 -24.80 -15.20
N ASP A 334 -10.58 -26.09 -15.31
CA ASP A 334 -10.25 -26.77 -16.58
C ASP A 334 -9.08 -26.14 -17.36
N ASP A 335 -8.02 -25.74 -16.63
CA ASP A 335 -6.79 -25.19 -17.22
C ASP A 335 -5.55 -25.99 -16.79
N LYS A 336 -5.33 -27.14 -17.44
CA LYS A 336 -4.18 -28.01 -17.18
C LYS A 336 -2.83 -27.27 -17.32
N ALA A 337 -2.73 -26.34 -18.27
CA ALA A 337 -1.48 -25.61 -18.51
C ALA A 337 -1.08 -24.75 -17.31
N LEU A 338 -2.04 -24.04 -16.71
CA LEU A 338 -1.83 -23.26 -15.47
C LEU A 338 -1.47 -24.19 -14.31
N MET A 339 -2.19 -25.29 -14.14
CA MET A 339 -1.92 -26.27 -13.08
C MET A 339 -0.49 -26.81 -13.16
N GLU A 340 -0.07 -27.35 -14.31
CA GLU A 340 1.26 -27.94 -14.49
C GLU A 340 2.39 -26.91 -14.38
N LYS A 341 2.18 -25.70 -14.92
CA LYS A 341 3.13 -24.60 -14.75
C LYS A 341 3.31 -24.25 -13.28
N SER A 342 2.21 -24.13 -12.54
CA SER A 342 2.24 -23.80 -11.10
C SER A 342 2.90 -24.91 -10.29
N LEU A 343 2.63 -26.19 -10.58
CA LEU A 343 3.32 -27.32 -9.96
C LEU A 343 4.82 -27.34 -10.26
N THR A 344 5.23 -27.02 -11.48
CA THR A 344 6.63 -26.93 -11.88
C THR A 344 7.37 -25.84 -11.12
N LEU A 345 6.73 -24.65 -10.98
CA LEU A 345 7.28 -23.54 -10.21
C LEU A 345 7.31 -23.83 -8.71
N LEU A 346 6.29 -24.51 -8.16
CA LEU A 346 6.32 -25.01 -6.78
C LEU A 346 7.49 -25.97 -6.56
N ALA A 347 7.74 -26.91 -7.47
CA ALA A 347 8.85 -27.83 -7.35
C ALA A 347 10.20 -27.10 -7.36
N ARG A 348 10.32 -26.02 -8.13
CA ARG A 348 11.53 -25.19 -8.21
C ARG A 348 11.76 -24.32 -6.98
N HIS A 349 10.73 -23.63 -6.49
CA HIS A 349 10.86 -22.61 -5.46
C HIS A 349 10.45 -23.10 -4.06
N HIS A 350 9.57 -24.09 -3.99
CA HIS A 350 9.00 -24.66 -2.76
C HIS A 350 8.94 -26.20 -2.82
N PRO A 351 10.10 -26.89 -2.94
CA PRO A 351 10.17 -28.34 -3.22
C PRO A 351 9.45 -29.22 -2.21
N LYS A 352 9.30 -28.75 -0.96
CA LYS A 352 8.55 -29.46 0.09
C LYS A 352 7.02 -29.34 -0.07
N VAL A 353 6.54 -28.32 -0.78
CA VAL A 353 5.09 -28.05 -0.97
C VAL A 353 4.56 -28.70 -2.25
N ALA A 354 5.37 -28.81 -3.28
CA ALA A 354 4.95 -29.33 -4.58
C ALA A 354 4.30 -30.73 -4.52
N PRO A 355 4.87 -31.75 -3.84
CA PRO A 355 4.24 -33.06 -3.73
C PRO A 355 2.91 -33.00 -2.96
N LEU A 356 2.80 -32.14 -1.94
CA LEU A 356 1.56 -31.97 -1.18
C LEU A 356 0.45 -31.33 -2.03
N ALA A 357 0.81 -30.37 -2.89
CA ALA A 357 -0.14 -29.72 -3.80
C ALA A 357 -0.65 -30.71 -4.86
N ARG A 358 0.22 -31.57 -5.39
CA ARG A 358 -0.16 -32.63 -6.34
C ARG A 358 -1.09 -33.66 -5.69
N ASP A 359 -0.70 -34.23 -4.57
CA ASP A 359 -1.50 -35.19 -3.80
C ASP A 359 -2.88 -34.61 -3.42
N PHE A 360 -2.92 -33.32 -3.09
CA PHE A 360 -4.19 -32.64 -2.77
C PHE A 360 -5.15 -32.63 -3.96
N ILE A 361 -4.68 -32.30 -5.17
CA ILE A 361 -5.52 -32.28 -6.38
C ILE A 361 -5.92 -33.71 -6.81
N GLU A 362 -5.02 -34.67 -6.70
CA GLU A 362 -5.34 -36.07 -7.00
C GLU A 362 -6.44 -36.65 -6.11
N LYS A 363 -6.44 -36.25 -4.81
CA LYS A 363 -7.48 -36.62 -3.85
C LYS A 363 -8.77 -35.81 -3.96
N ASN A 364 -8.69 -34.60 -4.57
CA ASN A 364 -9.83 -33.70 -4.72
C ASN A 364 -9.96 -33.25 -6.19
N PRO A 365 -10.35 -34.20 -7.10
CA PRO A 365 -10.48 -33.88 -8.54
C PRO A 365 -11.61 -32.89 -8.81
N THR A 366 -12.54 -32.73 -7.87
CA THR A 366 -13.58 -31.69 -7.88
C THR A 366 -13.41 -30.78 -6.67
N PRO A 367 -13.81 -29.51 -6.79
CA PRO A 367 -13.69 -28.58 -5.67
C PRO A 367 -14.51 -29.06 -4.46
N PRO A 368 -13.99 -28.89 -3.23
CA PRO A 368 -14.71 -29.28 -2.03
C PRO A 368 -16.03 -28.52 -1.91
N ALA A 369 -17.07 -29.19 -1.43
CA ALA A 369 -18.37 -28.58 -1.21
C ALA A 369 -18.26 -27.33 -0.32
N ARG A 370 -18.98 -26.28 -0.66
CA ARG A 370 -19.06 -25.08 0.21
C ARG A 370 -19.61 -25.47 1.57
N ARG A 371 -18.93 -25.14 2.64
CA ARG A 371 -19.56 -25.13 3.96
C ARG A 371 -20.68 -24.09 3.94
N PRO A 372 -21.92 -24.47 4.28
CA PRO A 372 -22.98 -23.49 4.47
C PRO A 372 -22.54 -22.43 5.49
N PRO A 373 -23.02 -21.19 5.41
CA PRO A 373 -22.81 -20.20 6.45
C PRO A 373 -23.22 -20.81 7.81
N ALA A 374 -22.49 -20.47 8.87
CA ALA A 374 -22.81 -20.97 10.22
C ALA A 374 -24.25 -20.67 10.66
N ASP A 375 -24.88 -19.67 10.05
CA ASP A 375 -26.24 -19.19 10.33
C ASP A 375 -27.26 -19.58 9.23
N ALA A 376 -26.91 -20.50 8.33
CA ALA A 376 -27.86 -20.96 7.33
C ALA A 376 -28.92 -21.85 8.06
N PRO A 377 -30.25 -21.61 7.87
CA PRO A 377 -31.25 -22.47 8.40
C PRO A 377 -31.03 -23.89 7.84
N PRO A 378 -31.29 -24.94 8.62
CA PRO A 378 -31.14 -26.32 8.15
C PRO A 378 -31.94 -26.52 6.86
N ALA A 379 -31.30 -27.13 5.86
CA ALA A 379 -31.94 -27.46 4.60
C ALA A 379 -33.20 -28.32 4.94
N ARG A 380 -34.37 -27.86 4.47
CA ARG A 380 -35.63 -28.59 4.62
C ARG A 380 -35.65 -29.78 3.70
#